data_fc4ce80ae8b3b2f8a1711326d771ad47
#
_entry.id   fc4ce80ae8b3b2f8a1711326d771ad47
#
_cell.length_a   1.000
_cell.length_b   1.000
_cell.length_c   1.000
_cell.angle_alpha   90.00
_cell.angle_beta   90.00
_cell.angle_gamma   90.00
#
_symmetry.space_group_name_H-M   'P 1'
#
loop_
_entity.id
_entity.type
_entity.pdbx_description
1 polymer ?
#
loop_
_entity_poly.entity_id
_entity_poly.type
_entity_poly.pdbx_seq_one_letter_code
_entity_poly.pdbx_strand_id
1 'polypeptide(L)'
;IEDYDKAAIVGINGAGKTTLLRIIMGELSADEGIVTLSKDKTVGYLSQREAVSGENTIYEELLMVKQDILDMEQKMHTIELQMKTASGDHLEQLMNTYAALTHAYEAANGYAYQSELTGVLKGLGFMESEFNKSVSTLSGGQKTRVALGKLLLLKPDLIILDEPTNHLDLSSITWLETYLLNYKGAVIIVSHDRYF
;
A
#
# COMPACT_ATOMS: atom_id res chain seq x y z
N ILE A 1 -9.19 18.17 4.73
CA ILE A 1 -9.01 17.23 3.62
C ILE A 1 -9.98 16.10 3.85
N GLU A 2 -10.79 15.80 2.88
CA GLU A 2 -11.83 14.77 2.91
C GLU A 2 -11.48 13.62 1.96
N ASP A 3 -12.25 12.54 2.02
CA ASP A 3 -12.07 11.43 1.08
C ASP A 3 -12.19 11.96 -0.37
N TYR A 4 -11.39 11.41 -1.28
CA TYR A 4 -11.22 11.82 -2.68
C TYR A 4 -10.46 13.14 -2.90
N ASP A 5 -10.13 13.94 -1.88
CA ASP A 5 -9.33 15.14 -2.06
C ASP A 5 -7.91 14.81 -2.53
N LYS A 6 -7.41 15.62 -3.46
CA LYS A 6 -6.03 15.57 -3.95
C LYS A 6 -5.42 16.95 -3.72
N ALA A 7 -4.46 17.03 -2.81
CA ALA A 7 -3.78 18.27 -2.44
C ALA A 7 -2.30 18.21 -2.80
N ALA A 8 -1.79 19.26 -3.41
CA ALA A 8 -0.36 19.42 -3.68
C ALA A 8 0.24 20.53 -2.81
N ILE A 9 1.38 20.23 -2.18
CA ILE A 9 2.20 21.21 -1.48
C ILE A 9 3.42 21.49 -2.36
N VAL A 10 3.41 22.68 -2.99
CA VAL A 10 4.46 23.07 -3.94
C VAL A 10 5.31 24.18 -3.34
N GLY A 11 6.61 24.10 -3.51
CA GLY A 11 7.54 25.15 -3.06
C GLY A 11 9.00 24.78 -3.31
N ILE A 12 9.87 25.77 -3.25
CA ILE A 12 11.33 25.59 -3.39
C ILE A 12 11.91 24.75 -2.25
N ASN A 13 13.10 24.20 -2.47
CA ASN A 13 13.81 23.49 -1.40
C ASN A 13 14.06 24.42 -0.21
N GLY A 14 13.87 23.92 1.00
CA GLY A 14 13.98 24.70 2.24
C GLY A 14 12.72 25.49 2.63
N ALA A 15 11.64 25.47 1.85
CA ALA A 15 10.38 26.18 2.17
C ALA A 15 9.60 25.58 3.34
N GLY A 16 10.09 24.52 3.98
CA GLY A 16 9.41 23.89 5.13
C GLY A 16 8.42 22.78 4.77
N LYS A 17 8.37 22.32 3.51
CA LYS A 17 7.42 21.28 3.06
C LYS A 17 7.49 20.02 3.92
N THR A 18 8.68 19.45 4.08
CA THR A 18 8.91 18.25 4.92
C THR A 18 8.60 18.52 6.40
N THR A 19 8.85 19.75 6.91
CA THR A 19 8.47 20.13 8.27
C THR A 19 6.95 20.10 8.45
N LEU A 20 6.21 20.61 7.48
CA LEU A 20 4.74 20.55 7.49
C LEU A 20 4.25 19.10 7.48
N LEU A 21 4.83 18.24 6.65
CA LEU A 21 4.47 16.81 6.66
C LEU A 21 4.72 16.16 8.01
N ARG A 22 5.86 16.44 8.64
CA ARG A 22 6.19 15.90 9.96
C ARG A 22 5.23 16.39 11.06
N ILE A 23 4.72 17.62 10.94
CA ILE A 23 3.67 18.13 11.83
C ILE A 23 2.35 17.38 11.57
N ILE A 24 1.97 17.16 10.31
CA ILE A 24 0.76 16.40 9.96
C ILE A 24 0.85 14.96 10.48
N MET A 25 2.04 14.35 10.43
CA MET A 25 2.29 13.00 10.95
C MET A 25 2.39 12.94 12.49
N GLY A 26 2.37 14.09 13.17
CA GLY A 26 2.53 14.16 14.63
C GLY A 26 3.95 13.93 15.14
N GLU A 27 4.95 13.95 14.25
CA GLU A 27 6.37 13.82 14.62
C GLU A 27 6.95 15.13 15.17
N LEU A 28 6.35 16.25 14.82
CA LEU A 28 6.71 17.58 15.32
C LEU A 28 5.44 18.29 15.81
N SER A 29 5.60 19.09 16.88
CA SER A 29 4.54 19.98 17.35
C SER A 29 4.43 21.20 16.46
N ALA A 30 3.21 21.66 16.16
CA ALA A 30 3.00 22.95 15.54
C ALA A 30 3.22 24.08 16.55
N ASP A 31 3.80 25.21 16.13
CA ASP A 31 3.93 26.40 16.97
C ASP A 31 2.54 27.00 17.26
N GLU A 32 1.65 26.99 16.28
CA GLU A 32 0.26 27.42 16.38
C GLU A 32 -0.65 26.51 15.54
N GLY A 33 -1.92 26.40 15.94
CA GLY A 33 -2.90 25.59 15.24
C GLY A 33 -3.00 24.15 15.77
N ILE A 34 -3.88 23.38 15.18
CA ILE A 34 -4.17 21.99 15.58
C ILE A 34 -4.27 21.13 14.31
N VAL A 35 -3.59 19.98 14.32
CA VAL A 35 -3.80 18.92 13.34
C VAL A 35 -4.66 17.85 14.01
N THR A 36 -5.79 17.53 13.40
CA THR A 36 -6.69 16.49 13.90
C THR A 36 -6.94 15.46 12.80
N LEU A 37 -6.65 14.21 13.09
CA LEU A 37 -7.06 13.07 12.27
C LEU A 37 -8.33 12.48 12.89
N SER A 38 -9.30 12.14 12.05
CA SER A 38 -10.51 11.45 12.50
C SER A 38 -10.12 10.10 13.11
N LYS A 39 -10.80 9.74 14.21
CA LYS A 39 -10.63 8.44 14.84
C LYS A 39 -10.95 7.35 13.80
N ASP A 40 -10.17 6.31 13.75
CA ASP A 40 -10.29 5.18 12.82
C ASP A 40 -9.83 5.44 11.36
N LYS A 41 -9.27 6.62 11.05
CA LYS A 41 -8.64 6.87 9.75
C LYS A 41 -7.16 6.50 9.77
N THR A 42 -6.73 5.81 8.73
CA THR A 42 -5.35 5.36 8.54
C THR A 42 -4.57 6.33 7.68
N VAL A 43 -3.31 6.58 8.04
CA VAL A 43 -2.40 7.44 7.28
C VAL A 43 -1.21 6.62 6.83
N GLY A 44 -0.89 6.70 5.56
CA GLY A 44 0.32 6.13 5.00
C GLY A 44 1.23 7.25 4.48
N TYR A 45 2.49 7.19 4.85
CA TYR A 45 3.50 8.17 4.48
C TYR A 45 4.69 7.50 3.80
N LEU A 46 5.08 8.02 2.66
CA LEU A 46 6.33 7.66 2.01
C LEU A 46 7.33 8.80 2.17
N SER A 47 8.31 8.60 3.04
CA SER A 47 9.43 9.52 3.19
C SER A 47 10.54 9.22 2.17
N GLN A 48 11.33 10.23 1.82
CA GLN A 48 12.52 10.05 0.96
C GLN A 48 13.56 9.08 1.55
N ARG A 49 13.48 8.76 2.85
CA ARG A 49 14.46 7.95 3.59
C ARG A 49 13.99 6.53 3.89
N GLU A 50 12.71 6.23 3.69
CA GLU A 50 12.22 4.86 3.92
C GLU A 50 12.67 3.94 2.79
N ALA A 51 13.67 3.14 3.10
CA ALA A 51 14.12 2.07 2.22
C ALA A 51 13.70 0.72 2.80
N VAL A 52 13.06 -0.09 2.00
CA VAL A 52 12.78 -1.49 2.33
C VAL A 52 14.11 -2.21 2.54
N SER A 53 14.21 -3.01 3.58
CA SER A 53 15.40 -3.82 3.89
C SER A 53 14.97 -5.25 4.20
N GLY A 54 15.77 -6.22 3.80
CA GLY A 54 15.51 -7.64 4.05
C GLY A 54 16.00 -8.53 2.90
N GLU A 55 15.83 -9.84 3.09
CA GLU A 55 16.22 -10.87 2.12
C GLU A 55 15.05 -11.29 1.21
N ASN A 56 13.83 -10.83 1.49
CA ASN A 56 12.66 -11.12 0.68
C ASN A 56 12.86 -10.65 -0.77
N THR A 57 12.17 -11.31 -1.68
CA THR A 57 12.05 -10.84 -3.06
C THR A 57 11.15 -9.61 -3.13
N ILE A 58 11.22 -8.86 -4.23
CA ILE A 58 10.33 -7.71 -4.49
C ILE A 58 8.85 -8.13 -4.37
N TYR A 59 8.51 -9.29 -4.94
CA TYR A 59 7.14 -9.80 -4.91
C TYR A 59 6.70 -10.15 -3.49
N GLU A 60 7.52 -10.86 -2.73
CA GLU A 60 7.24 -11.23 -1.34
C GLU A 60 7.08 -10.00 -0.44
N GLU A 61 7.89 -8.96 -0.62
CA GLU A 61 7.75 -7.71 0.12
C GLU A 61 6.40 -7.04 -0.07
N LEU A 62 5.89 -7.02 -1.30
CA LEU A 62 4.56 -6.49 -1.55
C LEU A 62 3.46 -7.44 -1.05
N LEU A 63 3.70 -8.75 -1.16
CA LEU A 63 2.77 -9.78 -0.72
C LEU A 63 2.50 -9.72 0.80
N MET A 64 3.49 -9.32 1.61
CA MET A 64 3.32 -9.14 3.06
C MET A 64 2.19 -8.17 3.43
N VAL A 65 1.87 -7.20 2.56
CA VAL A 65 0.75 -6.26 2.75
C VAL A 65 -0.61 -6.98 2.71
N LYS A 66 -0.67 -8.16 2.10
CA LYS A 66 -1.87 -8.99 1.93
C LYS A 66 -1.90 -10.19 2.88
N GLN A 67 -1.16 -10.12 4.01
CA GLN A 67 -1.06 -11.23 4.95
C GLN A 67 -2.43 -11.73 5.43
N ASP A 68 -3.38 -10.83 5.67
CA ASP A 68 -4.73 -11.19 6.09
C ASP A 68 -5.46 -12.05 5.04
N ILE A 69 -5.25 -11.75 3.74
CA ILE A 69 -5.81 -12.52 2.63
C ILE A 69 -5.16 -13.90 2.56
N LEU A 70 -3.84 -13.98 2.71
CA LEU A 70 -3.10 -15.24 2.73
C LEU A 70 -3.51 -16.12 3.91
N ASP A 71 -3.72 -15.53 5.07
CA ASP A 71 -4.19 -16.24 6.27
C ASP A 71 -5.61 -16.80 6.06
N MET A 72 -6.48 -16.05 5.36
CA MET A 72 -7.80 -16.56 4.98
C MET A 72 -7.72 -17.73 4.01
N GLU A 73 -6.89 -17.65 2.97
CA GLU A 73 -6.64 -18.76 2.03
C GLU A 73 -6.15 -20.01 2.74
N GLN A 74 -5.19 -19.87 3.65
CA GLN A 74 -4.66 -20.99 4.40
C GLN A 74 -5.72 -21.63 5.31
N LYS A 75 -6.55 -20.81 5.98
CA LYS A 75 -7.66 -21.30 6.80
C LYS A 75 -8.70 -22.02 5.96
N MET A 76 -9.09 -21.46 4.81
CA MET A 76 -10.05 -22.09 3.88
C MET A 76 -9.53 -23.46 3.44
N HIS A 77 -8.27 -23.55 3.02
CA HIS A 77 -7.66 -24.82 2.63
C HIS A 77 -7.64 -25.85 3.78
N THR A 78 -7.34 -25.42 4.99
CA THR A 78 -7.35 -26.27 6.18
C THR A 78 -8.75 -26.83 6.45
N ILE A 79 -9.78 -25.99 6.36
CA ILE A 79 -11.17 -26.39 6.55
C ILE A 79 -11.60 -27.38 5.45
N GLU A 80 -11.23 -27.14 4.21
CA GLU A 80 -11.50 -28.08 3.09
C GLU A 80 -10.94 -29.49 3.35
N LEU A 81 -9.71 -29.56 3.89
CA LEU A 81 -9.11 -30.83 4.26
C LEU A 81 -9.86 -31.52 5.40
N GLN A 82 -10.30 -30.76 6.42
CA GLN A 82 -11.07 -31.30 7.54
C GLN A 82 -12.45 -31.79 7.12
N MET A 83 -13.11 -31.11 6.21
CA MET A 83 -14.43 -31.52 5.68
C MET A 83 -14.39 -32.90 5.01
N LYS A 84 -13.25 -33.31 4.43
CA LYS A 84 -13.13 -34.63 3.78
C LYS A 84 -13.37 -35.82 4.72
N THR A 85 -13.14 -35.64 6.02
CA THR A 85 -13.25 -36.69 7.04
C THR A 85 -14.32 -36.40 8.10
N ALA A 86 -14.89 -35.20 8.11
CA ALA A 86 -15.93 -34.80 9.06
C ALA A 86 -17.31 -35.34 8.66
N SER A 87 -18.19 -35.51 9.65
CA SER A 87 -19.58 -35.91 9.46
C SER A 87 -20.49 -35.31 10.54
N GLY A 88 -21.80 -35.32 10.30
CA GLY A 88 -22.79 -34.80 11.25
C GLY A 88 -22.59 -33.33 11.61
N ASP A 89 -22.85 -32.99 12.86
CA ASP A 89 -22.83 -31.59 13.36
C ASP A 89 -21.45 -30.92 13.15
N HIS A 90 -20.36 -31.71 13.21
CA HIS A 90 -19.03 -31.17 12.97
C HIS A 90 -18.82 -30.74 11.52
N LEU A 91 -19.32 -31.49 10.56
CA LEU A 91 -19.29 -31.09 9.15
C LEU A 91 -20.11 -29.81 8.91
N GLU A 92 -21.28 -29.70 9.52
CA GLU A 92 -22.12 -28.51 9.41
C GLU A 92 -21.41 -27.27 9.97
N GLN A 93 -20.74 -27.36 11.11
CA GLN A 93 -19.96 -26.28 11.68
C GLN A 93 -18.81 -25.83 10.76
N LEU A 94 -18.09 -26.80 10.16
CA LEU A 94 -17.02 -26.50 9.20
C LEU A 94 -17.57 -25.80 7.95
N MET A 95 -18.69 -26.24 7.41
CA MET A 95 -19.36 -25.61 6.26
C MET A 95 -19.78 -24.17 6.55
N ASN A 96 -20.36 -23.91 7.73
CA ASN A 96 -20.74 -22.55 8.15
C ASN A 96 -19.50 -21.65 8.31
N THR A 97 -18.42 -22.16 8.89
CA THR A 97 -17.16 -21.43 9.04
C THR A 97 -16.53 -21.13 7.68
N TYR A 98 -16.52 -22.10 6.78
CA TYR A 98 -16.00 -21.92 5.41
C TYR A 98 -16.80 -20.86 4.64
N ALA A 99 -18.13 -20.90 4.72
CA ALA A 99 -18.98 -19.90 4.07
C ALA A 99 -18.72 -18.48 4.59
N ALA A 100 -18.61 -18.30 5.91
CA ALA A 100 -18.28 -17.01 6.51
C ALA A 100 -16.90 -16.50 6.07
N LEU A 101 -15.90 -17.39 6.00
CA LEU A 101 -14.55 -17.06 5.57
C LEU A 101 -14.50 -16.72 4.08
N THR A 102 -15.26 -17.43 3.23
CA THR A 102 -15.39 -17.12 1.81
C THR A 102 -15.96 -15.72 1.59
N HIS A 103 -17.02 -15.35 2.31
CA HIS A 103 -17.57 -14.00 2.25
C HIS A 103 -16.56 -12.92 2.69
N ALA A 104 -15.78 -13.18 3.75
CA ALA A 104 -14.74 -12.26 4.21
C ALA A 104 -13.63 -12.10 3.16
N TYR A 105 -13.23 -13.21 2.53
CA TYR A 105 -12.22 -13.23 1.47
C TYR A 105 -12.68 -12.46 0.22
N GLU A 106 -13.93 -12.64 -0.20
CA GLU A 106 -14.53 -11.86 -1.29
C GLU A 106 -14.61 -10.37 -0.96
N ALA A 107 -15.06 -10.03 0.25
CA ALA A 107 -15.15 -8.64 0.70
C ALA A 107 -13.77 -7.96 0.75
N ALA A 108 -12.71 -8.72 1.07
CA ALA A 108 -11.32 -8.26 1.04
C ALA A 108 -10.72 -8.22 -0.38
N ASN A 109 -11.50 -8.53 -1.42
CA ASN A 109 -11.05 -8.63 -2.82
C ASN A 109 -9.96 -9.71 -3.00
N GLY A 110 -10.07 -10.82 -2.28
CA GLY A 110 -9.09 -11.89 -2.23
C GLY A 110 -8.77 -12.51 -3.58
N TYR A 111 -9.75 -12.64 -4.48
CA TYR A 111 -9.50 -13.21 -5.82
C TYR A 111 -8.66 -12.33 -6.74
N ALA A 112 -8.51 -11.05 -6.44
CA ALA A 112 -7.82 -10.09 -7.31
C ALA A 112 -6.45 -9.62 -6.78
N TYR A 113 -6.04 -10.02 -5.55
CA TYR A 113 -4.83 -9.46 -4.94
C TYR A 113 -3.56 -9.71 -5.75
N GLN A 114 -3.43 -10.88 -6.38
CA GLN A 114 -2.25 -11.21 -7.20
C GLN A 114 -2.15 -10.32 -8.44
N SER A 115 -3.29 -10.07 -9.10
CA SER A 115 -3.37 -9.18 -10.25
C SER A 115 -3.11 -7.73 -9.86
N GLU A 116 -3.62 -7.30 -8.70
CA GLU A 116 -3.38 -5.96 -8.15
C GLU A 116 -1.89 -5.76 -7.84
N LEU A 117 -1.26 -6.72 -7.18
CA LEU A 117 0.16 -6.69 -6.83
C LEU A 117 1.03 -6.62 -8.08
N THR A 118 0.75 -7.49 -9.07
CA THR A 118 1.43 -7.47 -10.37
C THR A 118 1.23 -6.14 -11.10
N GLY A 119 0.01 -5.60 -11.08
CA GLY A 119 -0.32 -4.32 -11.69
C GLY A 119 0.45 -3.15 -11.07
N VAL A 120 0.57 -3.12 -9.74
CA VAL A 120 1.35 -2.10 -9.02
C VAL A 120 2.84 -2.21 -9.36
N LEU A 121 3.41 -3.43 -9.34
CA LEU A 121 4.82 -3.62 -9.69
C LEU A 121 5.13 -3.16 -11.11
N LYS A 122 4.31 -3.56 -12.09
CA LYS A 122 4.48 -3.14 -13.49
C LYS A 122 4.31 -1.62 -13.65
N GLY A 123 3.32 -1.05 -12.99
CA GLY A 123 3.07 0.38 -12.99
C GLY A 123 4.24 1.19 -12.44
N LEU A 124 4.96 0.65 -11.45
CA LEU A 124 6.17 1.24 -10.88
C LEU A 124 7.45 0.91 -11.68
N GLY A 125 7.32 0.33 -12.88
CA GLY A 125 8.43 0.09 -13.80
C GLY A 125 9.27 -1.14 -13.49
N PHE A 126 8.76 -2.11 -12.73
CA PHE A 126 9.41 -3.41 -12.56
C PHE A 126 8.96 -4.40 -13.65
N MET A 127 9.92 -5.07 -14.27
CA MET A 127 9.64 -6.18 -15.19
C MET A 127 9.34 -7.45 -14.40
N GLU A 128 8.52 -8.35 -14.94
CA GLU A 128 8.20 -9.63 -14.28
C GLU A 128 9.44 -10.46 -13.95
N SER A 129 10.47 -10.39 -14.80
CA SER A 129 11.77 -11.05 -14.55
C SER A 129 12.51 -10.53 -13.32
N GLU A 130 12.12 -9.36 -12.80
CA GLU A 130 12.72 -8.75 -11.62
C GLU A 130 12.00 -9.08 -10.32
N PHE A 131 10.77 -9.58 -10.37
CA PHE A 131 9.93 -9.83 -9.19
C PHE A 131 10.59 -10.74 -8.16
N ASN A 132 11.41 -11.67 -8.62
CA ASN A 132 12.14 -12.61 -7.75
C ASN A 132 13.52 -12.11 -7.31
N LYS A 133 13.91 -10.86 -7.64
CA LYS A 133 15.14 -10.27 -7.12
C LYS A 133 15.01 -9.97 -5.63
N SER A 134 16.04 -10.30 -4.85
CA SER A 134 16.10 -9.92 -3.44
C SER A 134 16.15 -8.39 -3.28
N VAL A 135 15.39 -7.87 -2.35
CA VAL A 135 15.35 -6.45 -1.99
C VAL A 135 16.72 -5.95 -1.53
N SER A 136 17.55 -6.82 -0.93
CA SER A 136 18.90 -6.49 -0.51
C SER A 136 19.79 -6.03 -1.67
N THR A 137 19.55 -6.54 -2.88
CA THR A 137 20.32 -6.24 -4.11
C THR A 137 19.87 -4.99 -4.86
N LEU A 138 18.77 -4.38 -4.46
CA LEU A 138 18.18 -3.24 -5.15
C LEU A 138 18.94 -1.94 -4.88
N SER A 139 18.94 -1.06 -5.89
CA SER A 139 19.39 0.32 -5.72
C SER A 139 18.46 1.09 -4.77
N GLY A 140 18.91 2.22 -4.21
CA GLY A 140 18.08 3.07 -3.35
C GLY A 140 16.76 3.46 -4.00
N GLY A 141 16.79 3.91 -5.27
CA GLY A 141 15.60 4.27 -6.00
C GLY A 141 14.64 3.10 -6.25
N GLN A 142 15.16 1.89 -6.49
CA GLN A 142 14.33 0.69 -6.59
C GLN A 142 13.68 0.34 -5.24
N LYS A 143 14.41 0.46 -4.14
CA LYS A 143 13.86 0.26 -2.79
C LYS A 143 12.74 1.25 -2.47
N THR A 144 12.91 2.52 -2.85
CA THR A 144 11.85 3.54 -2.71
C THR A 144 10.61 3.17 -3.54
N ARG A 145 10.78 2.66 -4.77
CA ARG A 145 9.64 2.19 -5.59
C ARG A 145 8.92 0.99 -4.96
N VAL A 146 9.65 0.07 -4.34
CA VAL A 146 9.05 -1.05 -3.59
C VAL A 146 8.26 -0.53 -2.39
N ALA A 147 8.81 0.41 -1.62
CA ALA A 147 8.13 1.03 -0.49
C ALA A 147 6.84 1.78 -0.94
N LEU A 148 6.92 2.51 -2.06
CA LEU A 148 5.74 3.12 -2.68
C LEU A 148 4.69 2.07 -3.05
N GLY A 149 5.08 0.97 -3.67
CA GLY A 149 4.18 -0.13 -4.02
C GLY A 149 3.46 -0.72 -2.80
N LYS A 150 4.19 -0.94 -1.70
CA LYS A 150 3.60 -1.37 -0.42
C LYS A 150 2.55 -0.38 0.08
N LEU A 151 2.88 0.91 0.07
CA LEU A 151 1.97 1.96 0.50
C LEU A 151 0.68 2.01 -0.34
N LEU A 152 0.80 1.91 -1.66
CA LEU A 152 -0.36 1.91 -2.57
C LEU A 152 -1.26 0.68 -2.35
N LEU A 153 -0.68 -0.50 -2.05
CA LEU A 153 -1.41 -1.73 -1.77
C LEU A 153 -2.09 -1.76 -0.39
N LEU A 154 -1.55 -1.02 0.59
CA LEU A 154 -2.17 -0.83 1.92
C LEU A 154 -3.47 -0.06 1.85
N LYS A 155 -3.61 0.83 0.86
CA LYS A 155 -4.79 1.67 0.66
C LYS A 155 -5.25 2.43 1.91
N PRO A 156 -4.37 3.18 2.60
CA PRO A 156 -4.77 3.97 3.76
C PRO A 156 -5.78 5.06 3.37
N ASP A 157 -6.54 5.58 4.33
CA ASP A 157 -7.50 6.67 4.07
C ASP A 157 -6.84 7.96 3.60
N LEU A 158 -5.61 8.21 4.04
CA LEU A 158 -4.78 9.34 3.59
C LEU A 158 -3.40 8.83 3.15
N ILE A 159 -3.03 9.11 1.91
CA ILE A 159 -1.66 8.92 1.39
C ILE A 159 -0.92 10.25 1.41
N ILE A 160 0.28 10.25 1.96
CA ILE A 160 1.21 11.37 1.93
C ILE A 160 2.48 10.94 1.19
N LEU A 161 2.82 11.64 0.12
CA LEU A 161 3.98 11.35 -0.72
C LEU A 161 4.93 12.57 -0.73
N ASP A 162 6.18 12.35 -0.33
CA ASP A 162 7.23 13.38 -0.38
C ASP A 162 8.14 13.12 -1.59
N GLU A 163 7.99 13.96 -2.63
CA GLU A 163 8.76 13.90 -3.89
C GLU A 163 8.72 12.50 -4.56
N PRO A 164 7.53 11.92 -4.81
CA PRO A 164 7.41 10.52 -5.25
C PRO A 164 7.97 10.26 -6.64
N THR A 165 8.17 11.30 -7.45
CA THR A 165 8.63 11.21 -8.85
C THR A 165 10.13 11.04 -9.00
N ASN A 166 10.92 11.33 -7.97
CA ASN A 166 12.40 11.40 -8.06
C ASN A 166 13.08 10.10 -8.55
N HIS A 167 12.41 8.96 -8.49
CA HIS A 167 12.98 7.66 -8.85
C HIS A 167 12.13 6.90 -9.88
N LEU A 168 11.18 7.61 -10.52
CA LEU A 168 10.28 7.06 -11.51
C LEU A 168 10.66 7.55 -12.91
N ASP A 169 10.50 6.69 -13.90
CA ASP A 169 10.50 7.08 -15.30
C ASP A 169 9.15 7.70 -15.70
N LEU A 170 9.09 8.29 -16.88
CA LEU A 170 7.90 9.01 -17.33
C LEU A 170 6.65 8.10 -17.41
N SER A 171 6.81 6.84 -17.76
CA SER A 171 5.70 5.89 -17.84
C SER A 171 5.16 5.56 -16.47
N SER A 172 6.03 5.36 -15.48
CA SER A 172 5.67 5.13 -14.08
C SER A 172 5.05 6.36 -13.43
N ILE A 173 5.50 7.58 -13.78
CA ILE A 173 4.88 8.83 -13.33
C ILE A 173 3.43 8.89 -13.84
N THR A 174 3.20 8.73 -15.13
CA THR A 174 1.85 8.76 -15.73
C THR A 174 0.93 7.69 -15.13
N TRP A 175 1.46 6.51 -14.86
CA TRP A 175 0.72 5.45 -14.20
C TRP A 175 0.35 5.85 -12.76
N LEU A 176 1.30 6.39 -12.00
CA LEU A 176 1.09 6.83 -10.60
C LEU A 176 0.04 7.96 -10.53
N GLU A 177 0.14 8.96 -11.41
CA GLU A 177 -0.87 10.02 -11.53
C GLU A 177 -2.27 9.43 -11.75
N THR A 178 -2.41 8.51 -12.71
CA THR A 178 -3.68 7.85 -12.99
C THR A 178 -4.18 7.06 -11.78
N TYR A 179 -3.30 6.35 -11.09
CA TYR A 179 -3.64 5.61 -9.88
C TYR A 179 -4.15 6.55 -8.78
N LEU A 180 -3.43 7.64 -8.49
CA LEU A 180 -3.76 8.59 -7.43
C LEU A 180 -5.03 9.39 -7.74
N LEU A 181 -5.29 9.74 -9.01
CA LEU A 181 -6.53 10.39 -9.42
C LEU A 181 -7.76 9.52 -9.14
N ASN A 182 -7.63 8.19 -9.30
CA ASN A 182 -8.71 7.23 -9.04
C ASN A 182 -8.71 6.71 -7.58
N TYR A 183 -7.79 7.18 -6.75
CA TYR A 183 -7.71 6.75 -5.36
C TYR A 183 -8.90 7.27 -4.55
N LYS A 184 -9.55 6.37 -3.79
CA LYS A 184 -10.76 6.71 -3.01
C LYS A 184 -10.47 7.51 -1.75
N GLY A 185 -9.31 7.31 -1.13
CA GLY A 185 -8.85 8.11 0.01
C GLY A 185 -8.33 9.48 -0.41
N ALA A 186 -7.93 10.27 0.57
CA ALA A 186 -7.26 11.54 0.35
C ALA A 186 -5.80 11.35 -0.03
N VAL A 187 -5.23 12.28 -0.81
CA VAL A 187 -3.82 12.28 -1.19
C VAL A 187 -3.22 13.65 -0.95
N ILE A 188 -2.09 13.69 -0.28
CA ILE A 188 -1.22 14.87 -0.18
C ILE A 188 0.09 14.55 -0.88
N ILE A 189 0.47 15.37 -1.85
CA ILE A 189 1.72 15.24 -2.58
C ILE A 189 2.57 16.47 -2.32
N VAL A 190 3.81 16.24 -1.94
CA VAL A 190 4.81 17.30 -1.90
C VAL A 190 5.68 17.16 -3.14
N SER A 191 5.77 18.25 -3.92
CA SER A 191 6.63 18.29 -5.09
C SER A 191 7.27 19.66 -5.24
N HIS A 192 8.46 19.70 -5.83
CA HIS A 192 9.05 20.94 -6.35
C HIS A 192 8.60 21.21 -7.79
N ASP A 193 8.02 20.21 -8.48
CA ASP A 193 7.43 20.35 -9.80
C ASP A 193 5.94 20.73 -9.68
N ARG A 194 5.53 21.75 -10.42
CA ARG A 194 4.15 22.24 -10.46
C ARG A 194 3.25 21.47 -11.42
N TYR A 195 3.82 20.57 -12.21
CA TYR A 195 3.11 19.83 -13.26
C TYR A 195 2.74 18.40 -12.86
N PHE A 196 3.12 18.01 -11.65
CA PHE A 196 2.73 16.71 -11.07
C PHE A 196 1.49 16.85 -10.19
#